data_5d106735c9d12feea453f6fe0da2c654
#
_entry.id   5d106735c9d12feea453f6fe0da2c654
#
_cell.length_a   1.000
_cell.length_b   1.000
_cell.length_c   1.000
_cell.angle_alpha   90.00
_cell.angle_beta   90.00
_cell.angle_gamma   90.00
#
_symmetry.space_group_name_H-M   'P 1'
#
loop_
_entity.id
_entity.type
_entity.pdbx_description
1 polymer ?
#
loop_
_entity_poly.entity_id
_entity_poly.type
_entity_poly.pdbx_seq_one_letter_code
_entity_poly.pdbx_strand_id
1 'polypeptide(L)'
;MFALVDANSFYCSAEQVFRPHWRGRAIIVLSNNDGCIVAANKQAIALGINKFQPYFKAKRLCEQAGIIACSSNYELYADLSHKMMQVIGRFAPEQHIYSIDESFLSFKNCTQAVPDLVTHAQKIRRAVWKETRLPEIGRASCRERVS
;
A
#
# COMPACT_ATOMS: atom_id res chain seq x y z
N MET A 1 -13.64 -9.03 -16.68
CA MET A 1 -12.87 -7.82 -16.37
C MET A 1 -12.41 -7.87 -14.92
N PHE A 2 -11.12 -7.68 -14.70
CA PHE A 2 -10.51 -7.75 -13.37
C PHE A 2 -9.70 -6.50 -13.09
N ALA A 3 -9.70 -6.04 -11.84
CA ALA A 3 -8.77 -5.02 -11.37
C ALA A 3 -7.91 -5.60 -10.26
N LEU A 4 -6.60 -5.41 -10.38
CA LEU A 4 -5.68 -5.66 -9.28
C LEU A 4 -5.49 -4.35 -8.52
N VAL A 5 -5.81 -4.37 -7.24
CA VAL A 5 -5.64 -3.21 -6.36
C VAL A 5 -4.54 -3.55 -5.36
N ASP A 6 -3.48 -2.75 -5.37
CA ASP A 6 -2.40 -2.87 -4.42
C ASP A 6 -2.10 -1.54 -3.74
N ALA A 7 -1.66 -1.59 -2.50
CA ALA A 7 -1.25 -0.41 -1.76
C ALA A 7 0.28 -0.27 -1.86
N ASN A 8 0.74 0.84 -2.42
CA ASN A 8 2.17 1.11 -2.54
C ASN A 8 2.81 1.31 -1.17
N SER A 9 3.91 0.60 -0.94
CA SER A 9 4.67 0.74 0.32
C SER A 9 3.75 0.69 1.53
N PHE A 10 2.91 -0.33 1.58
CA PHE A 10 1.81 -0.43 2.55
C PHE A 10 2.28 -0.24 3.99
N TYR A 11 3.37 -0.87 4.39
CA TYR A 11 3.86 -0.76 5.77
C TYR A 11 4.28 0.67 6.11
N CYS A 12 4.95 1.36 5.19
CA CYS A 12 5.32 2.76 5.38
C CYS A 12 4.09 3.67 5.45
N SER A 13 3.11 3.43 4.59
CA SER A 13 1.85 4.17 4.58
C SER A 13 1.07 3.94 5.87
N ALA A 14 1.03 2.71 6.37
CA ALA A 14 0.38 2.38 7.63
C ALA A 14 0.98 3.14 8.82
N GLU A 15 2.30 3.27 8.86
CA GLU A 15 2.99 4.04 9.91
C GLU A 15 2.66 5.53 9.84
N GLN A 16 2.31 6.05 8.66
CA GLN A 16 1.94 7.45 8.48
C GLN A 16 0.50 7.76 8.90
N VAL A 17 -0.38 6.77 8.99
CA VAL A 17 -1.82 6.99 9.23
C VAL A 17 -2.07 7.81 10.50
N PHE A 18 -1.41 7.47 11.60
CA PHE A 18 -1.55 8.16 12.88
C PHE A 18 -0.47 9.22 13.13
N ARG A 19 0.37 9.46 12.13
CA ARG A 19 1.45 10.45 12.20
C ARG A 19 1.44 11.33 10.96
N PRO A 20 0.46 12.25 10.83
CA PRO A 20 0.31 13.09 9.63
C PRO A 20 1.56 13.91 9.29
N HIS A 21 2.36 14.26 10.29
CA HIS A 21 3.61 15.00 10.10
C HIS A 21 4.70 14.18 9.41
N TRP A 22 4.51 12.87 9.25
CA TRP A 22 5.43 12.01 8.50
C TRP A 22 5.07 11.92 7.00
N ARG A 23 3.95 12.52 6.59
CA ARG A 23 3.59 12.54 5.16
C ARG A 23 4.66 13.24 4.35
N GLY A 24 5.04 12.64 3.22
CA GLY A 24 6.11 13.16 2.38
C GLY A 24 7.52 12.88 2.89
N ARG A 25 7.67 12.30 4.07
CA ARG A 25 8.98 11.93 4.63
C ARG A 25 9.44 10.58 4.09
N ALA A 26 10.75 10.41 3.99
CA ALA A 26 11.35 9.11 3.69
C ALA A 26 11.21 8.19 4.89
N ILE A 27 10.61 7.01 4.69
CA ILE A 27 10.33 6.04 5.75
C ILE A 27 10.78 4.65 5.28
N ILE A 28 11.39 3.92 6.19
CA ILE A 28 11.67 2.49 6.04
C ILE A 28 11.05 1.73 7.22
N VAL A 29 10.69 0.48 6.97
CA VAL A 29 10.20 -0.44 7.99
C VAL A 29 11.13 -1.63 8.05
N LEU A 30 11.50 -2.01 9.27
CA LEU A 30 12.46 -3.07 9.54
C LEU A 30 11.74 -4.38 9.86
N SER A 31 12.43 -5.50 9.65
CA SER A 31 11.92 -6.82 10.05
C SER A 31 11.77 -6.92 11.59
N ASN A 32 11.13 -8.00 12.07
CA ASN A 32 10.86 -8.21 13.49
C ASN A 32 12.08 -8.05 14.41
N ASN A 33 13.25 -8.42 13.92
CA ASN A 33 14.49 -8.32 14.70
C ASN A 33 15.29 -7.04 14.38
N ASP A 34 14.69 -6.10 13.65
CA ASP A 34 15.32 -4.87 13.16
C ASP A 34 16.58 -5.11 12.30
N GLY A 35 16.72 -6.31 11.77
CA GLY A 35 17.93 -6.68 11.03
C GLY A 35 17.89 -6.35 9.54
N CYS A 36 16.71 -6.27 8.95
CA CYS A 36 16.56 -6.14 7.50
C CYS A 36 15.48 -5.13 7.15
N ILE A 37 15.66 -4.38 6.06
CA ILE A 37 14.65 -3.45 5.55
C ILE A 37 13.63 -4.24 4.74
N VAL A 38 12.39 -4.30 5.21
CA VAL A 38 11.31 -5.02 4.53
C VAL A 38 10.41 -4.11 3.71
N ALA A 39 10.40 -2.81 3.99
CA ALA A 39 9.66 -1.83 3.21
C ALA A 39 10.39 -0.51 3.16
N ALA A 40 10.28 0.18 2.04
CA ALA A 40 10.81 1.52 1.85
C ALA A 40 9.86 2.28 0.94
N ASN A 41 9.49 3.51 1.31
CA ASN A 41 8.66 4.32 0.43
C ASN A 41 9.50 4.94 -0.70
N LYS A 42 8.82 5.58 -1.66
CA LYS A 42 9.50 6.15 -2.83
C LYS A 42 10.54 7.21 -2.46
N GLN A 43 10.29 7.98 -1.41
CA GLN A 43 11.21 8.99 -0.92
C GLN A 43 12.50 8.36 -0.39
N ALA A 44 12.39 7.26 0.36
CA ALA A 44 13.54 6.52 0.86
C ALA A 44 14.34 5.86 -0.29
N ILE A 45 13.64 5.27 -1.25
CA ILE A 45 14.27 4.66 -2.42
C ILE A 45 15.04 5.72 -3.23
N ALA A 46 14.46 6.92 -3.39
CA ALA A 46 15.12 8.02 -4.09
C ALA A 46 16.42 8.47 -3.40
N LEU A 47 16.53 8.28 -2.09
CA LEU A 47 17.71 8.60 -1.31
C LEU A 47 18.77 7.47 -1.29
N GLY A 48 18.51 6.36 -1.97
CA GLY A 48 19.47 5.27 -2.12
C GLY A 48 19.19 4.02 -1.29
N ILE A 49 18.04 3.95 -0.65
CA ILE A 49 17.64 2.76 0.12
C ILE A 49 17.25 1.63 -0.82
N ASN A 50 17.74 0.42 -0.52
CA ASN A 50 17.33 -0.81 -1.19
C ASN A 50 16.56 -1.70 -0.23
N LYS A 51 15.39 -2.21 -0.67
CA LYS A 51 14.64 -3.20 0.10
C LYS A 51 15.48 -4.46 0.28
N PHE A 52 15.26 -5.12 1.40
CA PHE A 52 15.89 -6.40 1.76
C PHE A 52 17.39 -6.32 2.06
N GLN A 53 17.96 -5.12 2.08
CA GLN A 53 19.31 -4.97 2.56
C GLN A 53 19.38 -5.02 4.09
N PRO A 54 20.51 -5.45 4.67
CA PRO A 54 20.69 -5.37 6.12
C PRO A 54 20.64 -3.91 6.61
N TYR A 55 19.93 -3.67 7.70
CA TYR A 55 19.79 -2.31 8.23
C TYR A 55 21.11 -1.69 8.65
N PHE A 56 22.04 -2.48 9.20
CA PHE A 56 23.32 -1.94 9.66
C PHE A 56 24.10 -1.25 8.52
N LYS A 57 23.92 -1.69 7.27
CA LYS A 57 24.55 -1.06 6.10
C LYS A 57 23.91 0.27 5.72
N ALA A 58 22.61 0.44 6.01
CA ALA A 58 21.86 1.64 5.66
C ALA A 58 21.74 2.65 6.81
N LYS A 59 22.08 2.25 8.03
CA LYS A 59 21.85 3.05 9.24
C LYS A 59 22.49 4.44 9.16
N ARG A 60 23.70 4.52 8.69
CA ARG A 60 24.41 5.79 8.53
C ARG A 60 23.74 6.71 7.54
N LEU A 61 23.29 6.17 6.40
CA LEU A 61 22.56 6.94 5.40
C LEU A 61 21.24 7.45 6.00
N CYS A 62 20.51 6.60 6.74
CA CYS A 62 19.27 7.00 7.39
C CYS A 62 19.48 8.16 8.37
N GLU A 63 20.51 8.10 9.18
CA GLU A 63 20.84 9.16 10.14
C GLU A 63 21.22 10.47 9.43
N GLN A 64 22.03 10.39 8.37
CA GLN A 64 22.48 11.57 7.63
C GLN A 64 21.36 12.22 6.79
N ALA A 65 20.51 11.41 6.17
CA ALA A 65 19.45 11.89 5.28
C ALA A 65 18.10 12.15 5.97
N GLY A 66 18.01 11.89 7.28
CA GLY A 66 16.78 12.07 8.02
C GLY A 66 15.67 11.06 7.66
N ILE A 67 16.06 9.83 7.28
CA ILE A 67 15.12 8.77 6.97
C ILE A 67 14.60 8.18 8.27
N ILE A 68 13.28 8.08 8.38
CA ILE A 68 12.61 7.53 9.55
C ILE A 68 12.65 6.00 9.46
N ALA A 69 13.22 5.34 10.46
CA ALA A 69 13.27 3.88 10.55
C ALA A 69 12.28 3.41 11.61
N CYS A 70 11.33 2.56 11.23
CA CYS A 70 10.32 2.00 12.10
C CYS A 70 10.52 0.51 12.27
N SER A 71 10.41 0.02 13.51
CA SER A 71 10.25 -1.42 13.74
C SER A 71 8.89 -1.87 13.23
N SER A 72 8.77 -3.13 12.83
CA SER A 72 7.51 -3.69 12.32
C SER A 72 6.42 -3.66 13.38
N ASN A 73 5.24 -3.20 12.99
CA ASN A 73 4.02 -3.27 13.79
C ASN A 73 2.95 -4.05 13.02
N TYR A 74 3.08 -5.37 13.03
CA TYR A 74 2.20 -6.23 12.23
C TYR A 74 0.74 -6.18 12.67
N GLU A 75 0.45 -5.91 13.94
CA GLU A 75 -0.92 -5.73 14.41
C GLU A 75 -1.57 -4.51 13.77
N LEU A 76 -0.84 -3.40 13.72
CA LEU A 76 -1.30 -2.20 13.03
C LEU A 76 -1.53 -2.45 11.54
N TYR A 77 -0.58 -3.12 10.89
CA TYR A 77 -0.66 -3.40 9.46
C TYR A 77 -1.84 -4.31 9.13
N ALA A 78 -2.07 -5.35 9.95
CA ALA A 78 -3.20 -6.25 9.78
C ALA A 78 -4.53 -5.53 9.97
N ASP A 79 -4.66 -4.68 10.97
CA ASP A 79 -5.88 -3.90 11.24
C ASP A 79 -6.19 -2.95 10.08
N LEU A 80 -5.22 -2.19 9.62
CA LEU A 80 -5.40 -1.26 8.50
C LEU A 80 -5.64 -2.00 7.17
N SER A 81 -4.99 -3.14 6.97
CA SER A 81 -5.25 -4.00 5.81
C SER A 81 -6.70 -4.46 5.79
N HIS A 82 -7.21 -4.95 6.92
CA HIS A 82 -8.59 -5.39 7.03
C HIS A 82 -9.59 -4.26 6.69
N LYS A 83 -9.37 -3.09 7.24
CA LYS A 83 -10.21 -1.92 6.95
C LYS A 83 -10.15 -1.50 5.49
N MET A 84 -8.94 -1.46 4.93
CA MET A 84 -8.72 -1.14 3.51
C MET A 84 -9.46 -2.13 2.61
N MET A 85 -9.33 -3.43 2.89
CA MET A 85 -9.96 -4.47 2.07
C MET A 85 -11.49 -4.42 2.15
N GLN A 86 -12.05 -4.06 3.29
CA GLN A 86 -13.49 -3.85 3.42
C GLN A 86 -13.97 -2.69 2.55
N VAL A 87 -13.24 -1.59 2.52
CA VAL A 87 -13.58 -0.43 1.67
C VAL A 87 -13.50 -0.82 0.19
N ILE A 88 -12.40 -1.43 -0.22
CA ILE A 88 -12.18 -1.85 -1.62
C ILE A 88 -13.26 -2.82 -2.07
N GLY A 89 -13.64 -3.77 -1.22
CA GLY A 89 -14.63 -4.80 -1.55
C GLY A 89 -16.02 -4.26 -1.86
N ARG A 90 -16.36 -3.04 -1.45
CA ARG A 90 -17.64 -2.40 -1.77
C ARG A 90 -17.75 -1.98 -3.24
N PHE A 91 -16.64 -1.93 -3.96
CA PHE A 91 -16.59 -1.40 -5.33
C PHE A 91 -16.66 -2.47 -6.41
N ALA A 92 -16.79 -3.75 -6.04
CA ALA A 92 -16.90 -4.84 -6.99
C ALA A 92 -17.80 -5.96 -6.42
N PRO A 93 -18.50 -6.72 -7.28
CA PRO A 93 -19.32 -7.85 -6.81
C PRO A 93 -18.52 -8.99 -6.21
N GLU A 94 -17.26 -9.17 -6.66
CA GLU A 94 -16.38 -10.21 -6.12
C GLU A 94 -15.02 -9.62 -5.79
N GLN A 95 -14.49 -10.01 -4.65
CA GLN A 95 -13.16 -9.62 -4.19
C GLN A 95 -12.39 -10.85 -3.74
N HIS A 96 -11.14 -10.97 -4.21
CA HIS A 96 -10.20 -12.00 -3.73
C HIS A 96 -9.00 -11.30 -3.10
N ILE A 97 -8.86 -11.44 -1.79
CA ILE A 97 -7.73 -10.87 -1.05
C ILE A 97 -6.52 -11.80 -1.25
N TYR A 98 -5.48 -11.26 -1.83
CA TYR A 98 -4.28 -11.99 -2.24
C TYR A 98 -3.18 -11.94 -1.18
N SER A 99 -3.01 -10.77 -0.59
CA SER A 99 -2.03 -10.52 0.46
C SER A 99 -2.49 -9.35 1.32
N ILE A 100 -1.67 -8.93 2.27
CA ILE A 100 -1.99 -7.83 3.18
C ILE A 100 -2.25 -6.51 2.45
N ASP A 101 -1.67 -6.32 1.27
CA ASP A 101 -1.75 -5.08 0.51
C ASP A 101 -2.31 -5.25 -0.91
N GLU A 102 -2.75 -6.45 -1.27
CA GLU A 102 -3.22 -6.76 -2.62
C GLU A 102 -4.57 -7.45 -2.62
N SER A 103 -5.46 -7.03 -3.51
CA SER A 103 -6.69 -7.76 -3.78
C SER A 103 -7.08 -7.66 -5.25
N PHE A 104 -7.77 -8.70 -5.71
CA PHE A 104 -8.40 -8.73 -7.02
C PHE A 104 -9.87 -8.38 -6.92
N LEU A 105 -10.32 -7.51 -7.81
CA LEU A 105 -11.73 -7.21 -7.97
C LEU A 105 -12.20 -7.79 -9.29
N SER A 106 -13.29 -8.57 -9.25
CA SER A 106 -13.94 -9.10 -10.44
C SER A 106 -15.20 -8.31 -10.74
N PHE A 107 -15.29 -7.82 -11.97
CA PHE A 107 -16.44 -7.06 -12.48
C PHE A 107 -17.22 -7.90 -13.49
N LYS A 108 -17.27 -9.19 -13.30
CA LYS A 108 -18.00 -10.11 -14.17
C LYS A 108 -19.47 -9.70 -14.24
N ASN A 109 -19.98 -9.47 -15.46
CA ASN A 109 -21.35 -9.03 -15.74
C ASN A 109 -21.68 -7.61 -15.26
N CYS A 110 -20.69 -6.77 -14.97
CA CYS A 110 -20.88 -5.42 -14.47
C CYS A 110 -20.35 -4.32 -15.39
N THR A 111 -20.12 -4.62 -16.67
CA THR A 111 -19.59 -3.65 -17.64
C THR A 111 -20.47 -2.41 -17.81
N GLN A 112 -21.77 -2.52 -17.60
CA GLN A 112 -22.67 -1.36 -17.65
C GLN A 112 -22.63 -0.53 -16.37
N ALA A 113 -22.37 -1.17 -15.22
CA ALA A 113 -22.28 -0.47 -13.93
C ALA A 113 -20.92 0.20 -13.73
N VAL A 114 -19.88 -0.27 -14.41
CA VAL A 114 -18.51 0.26 -14.30
C VAL A 114 -17.94 0.45 -15.71
N PRO A 115 -18.46 1.45 -16.46
CA PRO A 115 -18.03 1.65 -17.86
C PRO A 115 -16.62 2.21 -17.98
N ASP A 116 -16.12 2.90 -16.95
CA ASP A 116 -14.79 3.50 -16.91
C ASP A 116 -14.03 3.06 -15.66
N LEU A 117 -13.08 2.15 -15.85
CA LEU A 117 -12.28 1.61 -14.74
C LEU A 117 -11.31 2.64 -14.15
N VAL A 118 -10.84 3.59 -14.94
CA VAL A 118 -9.96 4.66 -14.42
C VAL A 118 -10.72 5.53 -13.42
N THR A 119 -11.94 5.94 -13.78
CA THR A 119 -12.81 6.72 -12.87
C THR A 119 -13.17 5.91 -11.63
N HIS A 120 -13.48 4.61 -11.81
CA HIS A 120 -13.81 3.72 -10.71
C HIS A 120 -12.63 3.53 -9.76
N ALA A 121 -11.42 3.35 -10.30
CA ALA A 121 -10.20 3.27 -9.51
C ALA A 121 -9.94 4.54 -8.69
N GLN A 122 -10.23 5.71 -9.26
CA GLN A 122 -10.14 6.98 -8.54
C GLN A 122 -11.13 7.05 -7.37
N LYS A 123 -12.35 6.54 -7.57
CA LYS A 123 -13.35 6.45 -6.49
C LYS A 123 -12.89 5.55 -5.36
N ILE A 124 -12.31 4.40 -5.70
CA ILE A 124 -11.74 3.46 -4.71
C ILE A 124 -10.64 4.16 -3.92
N ARG A 125 -9.72 4.82 -4.59
CA ARG A 125 -8.60 5.55 -3.97
C ARG A 125 -9.11 6.60 -2.98
N ARG A 126 -10.09 7.41 -3.38
CA ARG A 126 -10.68 8.44 -2.52
C ARG A 126 -11.37 7.84 -1.30
N ALA A 127 -12.12 6.75 -1.48
CA ALA A 127 -12.82 6.09 -0.40
C ALA A 127 -11.83 5.51 0.64
N VAL A 128 -10.76 4.87 0.17
CA VAL A 128 -9.72 4.34 1.05
C VAL A 128 -9.04 5.48 1.81
N TRP A 129 -8.67 6.55 1.14
CA TRP A 129 -8.10 7.73 1.79
C TRP A 129 -9.04 8.31 2.86
N LYS A 130 -10.32 8.49 2.51
CA LYS A 130 -11.32 9.07 3.41
C LYS A 130 -11.52 8.22 4.66
N GLU A 131 -11.58 6.90 4.51
CA GLU A 131 -11.98 5.99 5.59
C GLU A 131 -10.81 5.40 6.37
N THR A 132 -9.62 5.27 5.77
CA THR A 132 -8.45 4.67 6.42
C THR A 132 -7.26 5.61 6.55
N ARG A 133 -7.22 6.70 5.80
CA ARG A 133 -6.07 7.62 5.68
C ARG A 133 -4.81 6.97 5.10
N LEU A 134 -4.96 5.85 4.41
CA LEU A 134 -3.89 5.26 3.61
C LEU A 134 -3.74 6.08 2.32
N PRO A 135 -2.58 6.72 2.10
CA PRO A 135 -2.47 7.79 1.10
C PRO A 135 -2.43 7.32 -0.35
N GLU A 136 -2.00 6.10 -0.60
CA GLU A 136 -1.82 5.64 -1.97
C GLU A 136 -2.26 4.19 -2.12
N ILE A 137 -3.32 3.99 -2.91
CA ILE A 137 -3.57 2.73 -3.55
C ILE A 137 -2.89 2.83 -4.92
N GLY A 138 -1.91 2.00 -5.18
CA GLY A 138 -1.07 2.10 -6.35
C GLY A 138 -1.78 1.69 -7.61
N ARG A 139 -1.87 0.55 -8.08
CA ARG A 139 -2.26 0.20 -9.43
C ARG A 139 -3.64 -0.41 -9.52
N ALA A 140 -4.47 0.14 -10.41
CA ALA A 140 -5.55 -0.62 -11.01
C ALA A 140 -5.07 -1.07 -12.39
N SER A 141 -4.58 -2.28 -12.53
CA SER A 141 -4.34 -2.84 -13.85
C SER A 141 -5.57 -3.64 -14.27
N CYS A 142 -6.21 -3.16 -15.33
CA CYS A 142 -7.35 -3.84 -15.92
C CYS A 142 -6.85 -4.88 -16.90
N ARG A 143 -7.22 -6.13 -16.69
CA ARG A 143 -7.06 -7.16 -17.72
C ARG A 143 -8.42 -7.73 -18.06
N GLU A 144 -8.80 -7.62 -19.33
CA GLU A 144 -9.84 -8.46 -19.87
C GLU A 144 -9.34 -9.91 -19.88
N ARG A 145 -10.11 -10.80 -19.25
CA ARG A 145 -9.88 -12.22 -19.39
C ARG A 145 -10.44 -12.66 -20.72
N VAL A 146 -9.56 -12.93 -21.67
CA VAL A 146 -9.95 -13.69 -22.84
C VAL A 146 -10.01 -15.17 -22.42
N SER A 147 -11.21 -15.66 -22.27
CA SER A 147 -11.42 -17.08 -22.05
C SER A 147 -11.26 -17.83 -23.36
#